data_0bcb6b6093d9edd9dc74ee9b8c61a5a9
#
_entry.id   0bcb6b6093d9edd9dc74ee9b8c61a5a9
#
_cell.length_a   1.000
_cell.length_b   1.000
_cell.length_c   1.000
_cell.angle_alpha   90.00
_cell.angle_beta   90.00
_cell.angle_gamma   90.00
#
_symmetry.space_group_name_H-M   'P 1'
#
loop_
_entity.id
_entity.type
_entity.pdbx_description
1 polymer ?
#
loop_
_entity_poly.entity_id
_entity_poly.type
_entity_poly.pdbx_seq_one_letter_code
_entity_poly.pdbx_strand_id
1 'polypeptide(L)'
;MKELDCIFKPRSIAVIGASDTPRKWGRLMVERPLNTGYKGAIYPINPQKRHILGLPAYPNVIDVPGDIDLAVITTPSVTVPNILRECTRKGIRGAVVITAGFAELGEEGRRLEEEMVAIAREGGIRFVGPNGMGIWSAAGHLSLCFHQAPKSGPMAFVSQSGTFGVAMARVATQKGYGLSKFISIGNQADLEAADYLEYLADDEETRVIILYLEGLKDGRRFFEVAKRVIREKPIVVYKAGRSKAGARATMSHTASIAGSEKVFDGMCRQLGIIQVQEAFHLFEVAEALAQLPLPSGNRVAILGSGGQGVVGSDACSAFGLELPELDSDTARIISALLPAHAPRAKNPIDFAGSRRTALQEAEIIEKLLRLDYIDGVISNVPVSPQIWDPSLVVDINGDTLSEPVQTAVDGARLYASLPQKYGKPVICLRFGRIENDIMEQILGEGGVPVYDTPEQCALAMSALFRYGTVRRKTGSKNRKLPKV
;
A
#
# COMPACT_ATOMS: atom_id res chain seq x y z
N MET A 1 6.96 3.58 -24.49
CA MET A 1 7.04 4.18 -23.14
C MET A 1 5.67 4.73 -22.81
N LYS A 2 5.11 4.42 -21.63
CA LYS A 2 3.82 4.99 -21.20
C LYS A 2 4.02 6.47 -20.90
N GLU A 3 2.96 7.28 -21.05
CA GLU A 3 3.04 8.75 -20.90
C GLU A 3 3.72 9.20 -19.60
N LEU A 4 3.44 8.54 -18.47
CA LEU A 4 4.01 8.89 -17.17
C LEU A 4 5.30 8.14 -16.79
N ASP A 5 5.88 7.34 -17.70
CA ASP A 5 7.17 6.69 -17.43
C ASP A 5 8.31 7.70 -17.25
N CYS A 6 8.22 8.88 -17.90
CA CYS A 6 9.16 9.98 -17.66
C CYS A 6 9.15 10.50 -16.22
N ILE A 7 8.07 10.28 -15.46
CA ILE A 7 7.97 10.64 -14.04
C ILE A 7 8.43 9.47 -13.15
N PHE A 8 7.98 8.24 -13.44
CA PHE A 8 8.18 7.11 -12.53
C PHE A 8 9.41 6.23 -12.85
N LYS A 9 9.94 6.32 -14.07
CA LYS A 9 11.12 5.57 -14.55
C LYS A 9 12.09 6.47 -15.32
N PRO A 10 12.41 7.70 -14.83
CA PRO A 10 13.29 8.61 -15.56
C PRO A 10 14.71 8.05 -15.61
N ARG A 11 15.41 8.30 -16.69
CA ARG A 11 16.85 8.01 -16.85
C ARG A 11 17.72 9.19 -16.43
N SER A 12 17.10 10.37 -16.32
CA SER A 12 17.77 11.60 -15.91
C SER A 12 16.80 12.54 -15.21
N ILE A 13 17.27 13.23 -14.18
CA ILE A 13 16.49 14.21 -13.43
C ILE A 13 17.25 15.54 -13.35
N ALA A 14 16.55 16.67 -13.52
CA ALA A 14 17.05 17.99 -13.23
C ALA A 14 16.41 18.52 -11.96
N VAL A 15 17.20 18.84 -10.94
CA VAL A 15 16.72 19.42 -9.67
C VAL A 15 16.85 20.93 -9.74
N ILE A 16 15.74 21.62 -9.97
CA ILE A 16 15.70 23.08 -10.17
C ILE A 16 15.47 23.77 -8.81
N GLY A 17 16.40 24.65 -8.45
CA GLY A 17 16.52 25.19 -7.11
C GLY A 17 17.38 24.30 -6.19
N ALA A 18 18.24 23.46 -6.77
CA ALA A 18 19.17 22.63 -6.02
C ALA A 18 20.05 23.45 -5.08
N SER A 19 20.40 22.87 -3.94
CA SER A 19 21.17 23.54 -2.87
C SER A 19 22.03 22.54 -2.10
N ASP A 20 23.14 23.00 -1.56
CA ASP A 20 23.95 22.26 -0.57
C ASP A 20 23.62 22.64 0.88
N THR A 21 22.73 23.62 1.08
CA THR A 21 22.30 24.05 2.41
C THR A 21 21.46 22.97 3.10
N PRO A 22 21.84 22.49 4.30
CA PRO A 22 21.09 21.49 5.05
C PRO A 22 19.60 21.87 5.22
N ARG A 23 18.73 20.86 5.18
CA ARG A 23 17.26 20.97 5.36
C ARG A 23 16.50 21.73 4.27
N LYS A 24 17.14 22.35 3.29
CA LYS A 24 16.45 22.94 2.13
C LYS A 24 15.92 21.83 1.20
N TRP A 25 14.73 22.05 0.63
CA TRP A 25 14.14 21.13 -0.34
C TRP A 25 15.06 20.83 -1.51
N GLY A 26 15.72 21.85 -2.06
CA GLY A 26 16.67 21.66 -3.16
C GLY A 26 17.84 20.74 -2.84
N ARG A 27 18.30 20.68 -1.56
CA ARG A 27 19.27 19.70 -1.11
C ARG A 27 18.66 18.30 -1.03
N LEU A 28 17.51 18.18 -0.39
CA LEU A 28 16.84 16.89 -0.20
C LEU A 28 16.52 16.20 -1.52
N MET A 29 16.14 16.97 -2.56
CA MET A 29 15.81 16.41 -3.88
C MET A 29 17.05 15.92 -4.65
N VAL A 30 18.26 16.35 -4.29
CA VAL A 30 19.51 15.79 -4.81
C VAL A 30 20.00 14.63 -3.94
N GLU A 31 19.96 14.79 -2.62
CA GLU A 31 20.51 13.86 -1.64
C GLU A 31 19.74 12.52 -1.59
N ARG A 32 18.39 12.57 -1.62
CA ARG A 32 17.57 11.36 -1.52
C ARG A 32 17.76 10.37 -2.67
N PRO A 33 17.72 10.78 -3.95
CA PRO A 33 18.04 9.88 -5.06
C PRO A 33 19.44 9.26 -4.95
N LEU A 34 20.45 10.05 -4.54
CA LEU A 34 21.82 9.54 -4.32
C LEU A 34 21.84 8.44 -3.24
N ASN A 35 21.18 8.70 -2.09
CA ASN A 35 21.18 7.77 -0.95
C ASN A 35 20.35 6.51 -1.19
N THR A 36 19.35 6.57 -2.07
CA THR A 36 18.47 5.43 -2.36
C THR A 36 18.88 4.64 -3.59
N GLY A 37 20.04 4.96 -4.18
CA GLY A 37 20.63 4.17 -5.24
C GLY A 37 20.05 4.41 -6.64
N TYR A 38 19.49 5.60 -6.88
CA TYR A 38 19.07 6.00 -8.23
C TYR A 38 20.25 5.89 -9.22
N LYS A 39 20.03 5.27 -10.36
CA LYS A 39 21.07 4.97 -11.34
C LYS A 39 21.12 5.96 -12.52
N GLY A 40 20.10 6.81 -12.65
CA GLY A 40 20.05 7.83 -13.70
C GLY A 40 20.95 9.04 -13.39
N ALA A 41 21.10 9.90 -14.38
CA ALA A 41 21.85 11.14 -14.21
C ALA A 41 21.07 12.15 -13.35
N ILE A 42 21.78 12.86 -12.47
CA ILE A 42 21.22 13.92 -11.64
C ILE A 42 21.92 15.23 -12.01
N TYR A 43 21.14 16.20 -12.45
CA TYR A 43 21.58 17.52 -12.84
C TYR A 43 21.08 18.58 -11.85
N PRO A 44 21.89 19.03 -10.87
CA PRO A 44 21.56 20.15 -10.02
C PRO A 44 21.51 21.46 -10.84
N ILE A 45 20.40 22.21 -10.72
CA ILE A 45 20.25 23.50 -11.37
C ILE A 45 20.27 24.60 -10.34
N ASN A 46 21.29 25.46 -10.43
CA ASN A 46 21.47 26.60 -9.53
C ASN A 46 22.34 27.70 -10.22
N PRO A 47 21.83 28.94 -10.40
CA PRO A 47 22.54 29.98 -11.12
C PRO A 47 23.82 30.51 -10.42
N GLN A 48 24.02 30.20 -9.13
CA GLN A 48 25.10 30.72 -8.33
C GLN A 48 26.19 29.68 -7.99
N LYS A 49 25.91 28.38 -8.18
CA LYS A 49 26.80 27.29 -7.77
C LYS A 49 27.32 26.53 -8.97
N ARG A 50 28.60 26.15 -8.94
CA ARG A 50 29.18 25.26 -9.96
C ARG A 50 29.14 23.78 -9.57
N HIS A 51 28.99 23.48 -8.28
CA HIS A 51 28.88 22.14 -7.75
C HIS A 51 27.88 22.13 -6.59
N ILE A 52 27.10 21.05 -6.48
CA ILE A 52 26.18 20.79 -5.38
C ILE A 52 26.31 19.32 -5.00
N LEU A 53 26.61 19.01 -3.74
CA LEU A 53 26.83 17.65 -3.23
C LEU A 53 27.80 16.81 -4.09
N GLY A 54 28.87 17.47 -4.60
CA GLY A 54 29.87 16.83 -5.44
C GLY A 54 29.50 16.68 -6.92
N LEU A 55 28.26 16.99 -7.30
CA LEU A 55 27.81 16.95 -8.70
C LEU A 55 28.01 18.30 -9.39
N PRO A 56 28.40 18.32 -10.70
CA PRO A 56 28.40 19.55 -11.50
C PRO A 56 26.99 20.18 -11.50
N ALA A 57 26.91 21.48 -11.30
CA ALA A 57 25.65 22.24 -11.30
C ALA A 57 25.63 23.20 -12.52
N TYR A 58 24.44 23.39 -13.07
CA TYR A 58 24.19 24.19 -14.25
C TYR A 58 23.34 25.42 -13.89
N PRO A 59 23.54 26.58 -14.54
CA PRO A 59 22.78 27.79 -14.21
C PRO A 59 21.29 27.68 -14.56
N ASN A 60 20.94 26.94 -15.59
CA ASN A 60 19.56 26.67 -16.04
C ASN A 60 19.46 25.29 -16.71
N VAL A 61 18.25 24.80 -17.02
CA VAL A 61 18.06 23.49 -17.63
C VAL A 61 18.51 23.39 -19.07
N ILE A 62 18.57 24.53 -19.78
CA ILE A 62 18.98 24.59 -21.20
C ILE A 62 20.47 24.27 -21.35
N ASP A 63 21.27 24.67 -20.37
CA ASP A 63 22.72 24.48 -20.40
C ASP A 63 23.16 23.06 -20.05
N VAL A 64 22.24 22.20 -19.60
CA VAL A 64 22.56 20.80 -19.30
C VAL A 64 22.88 20.04 -20.58
N PRO A 65 24.02 19.35 -20.67
CA PRO A 65 24.33 18.51 -21.83
C PRO A 65 23.47 17.23 -21.82
N GLY A 66 22.76 16.95 -22.90
CA GLY A 66 21.92 15.75 -23.03
C GLY A 66 20.46 15.96 -22.64
N ASP A 67 19.72 14.86 -22.70
CA ASP A 67 18.28 14.85 -22.46
C ASP A 67 17.93 14.76 -20.97
N ILE A 68 16.81 15.35 -20.59
CA ILE A 68 16.28 15.31 -19.23
C ILE A 68 14.87 14.74 -19.30
N ASP A 69 14.62 13.63 -18.62
CA ASP A 69 13.31 12.99 -18.57
C ASP A 69 12.38 13.67 -17.54
N LEU A 70 12.93 14.11 -16.37
CA LEU A 70 12.14 14.63 -15.27
C LEU A 70 12.73 15.93 -14.69
N ALA A 71 11.90 16.96 -14.55
CA ALA A 71 12.21 18.15 -13.77
C ALA A 71 11.66 18.05 -12.35
N VAL A 72 12.49 18.32 -11.32
CA VAL A 72 12.08 18.41 -9.92
C VAL A 72 12.20 19.86 -9.48
N ILE A 73 11.06 20.53 -9.23
CA ILE A 73 11.02 21.99 -9.03
C ILE A 73 10.84 22.32 -7.55
N THR A 74 11.77 23.08 -6.99
CA THR A 74 11.80 23.49 -5.57
C THR A 74 12.02 25.00 -5.37
N THR A 75 11.86 25.78 -6.42
CA THR A 75 12.02 27.24 -6.42
C THR A 75 10.73 27.94 -5.95
N PRO A 76 10.74 29.25 -5.63
CA PRO A 76 9.53 29.98 -5.28
C PRO A 76 8.46 29.91 -6.37
N SER A 77 7.19 29.84 -5.96
CA SER A 77 6.02 29.61 -6.85
C SER A 77 5.98 30.57 -8.06
N VAL A 78 6.28 31.84 -7.84
CA VAL A 78 6.27 32.89 -8.89
C VAL A 78 7.27 32.63 -10.04
N THR A 79 8.28 31.77 -9.81
CA THR A 79 9.28 31.43 -10.82
C THR A 79 8.91 30.20 -11.66
N VAL A 80 7.95 29.39 -11.17
CA VAL A 80 7.61 28.08 -11.76
C VAL A 80 7.09 28.19 -13.19
N PRO A 81 6.23 29.17 -13.57
CA PRO A 81 5.79 29.33 -14.96
C PRO A 81 6.96 29.49 -15.95
N ASN A 82 7.94 30.34 -15.61
CA ASN A 82 9.11 30.55 -16.49
C ASN A 82 9.99 29.29 -16.57
N ILE A 83 10.15 28.58 -15.46
CA ILE A 83 10.90 27.31 -15.44
C ILE A 83 10.23 26.26 -16.33
N LEU A 84 8.90 26.17 -16.31
CA LEU A 84 8.17 25.25 -17.21
C LEU A 84 8.36 25.61 -18.69
N ARG A 85 8.39 26.91 -19.05
CA ARG A 85 8.74 27.35 -20.40
C ARG A 85 10.16 26.92 -20.81
N GLU A 86 11.11 26.99 -19.89
CA GLU A 86 12.47 26.47 -20.12
C GLU A 86 12.49 24.96 -20.27
N CYS A 87 11.76 24.23 -19.40
CA CYS A 87 11.60 22.78 -19.51
C CYS A 87 10.99 22.35 -20.85
N THR A 88 9.97 23.07 -21.35
CA THR A 88 9.37 22.85 -22.66
C THR A 88 10.41 23.02 -23.77
N ARG A 89 11.19 24.11 -23.76
CA ARG A 89 12.26 24.35 -24.76
C ARG A 89 13.35 23.28 -24.72
N LYS A 90 13.60 22.69 -23.54
CA LYS A 90 14.56 21.59 -23.34
C LYS A 90 13.98 20.23 -23.79
N GLY A 91 12.69 20.13 -24.01
CA GLY A 91 12.01 18.89 -24.39
C GLY A 91 11.68 17.96 -23.20
N ILE A 92 11.68 18.49 -21.97
CA ILE A 92 11.31 17.75 -20.76
C ILE A 92 9.80 17.48 -20.78
N ARG A 93 9.37 16.24 -20.51
CA ARG A 93 7.97 15.84 -20.54
C ARG A 93 7.35 15.53 -19.18
N GLY A 94 8.16 15.30 -18.15
CA GLY A 94 7.71 15.03 -16.79
C GLY A 94 8.17 16.07 -15.80
N ALA A 95 7.33 16.44 -14.83
CA ALA A 95 7.77 17.26 -13.71
C ALA A 95 7.17 16.81 -12.36
N VAL A 96 7.91 17.09 -11.28
CA VAL A 96 7.42 17.01 -9.90
C VAL A 96 7.61 18.37 -9.26
N VAL A 97 6.49 19.05 -8.96
CA VAL A 97 6.49 20.39 -8.38
C VAL A 97 6.28 20.28 -6.87
N ILE A 98 7.38 20.39 -6.11
CA ILE A 98 7.38 20.33 -4.64
C ILE A 98 6.85 21.64 -4.05
N THR A 99 7.12 22.73 -4.74
CA THR A 99 6.80 24.10 -4.32
C THR A 99 5.33 24.26 -3.94
N ALA A 100 5.08 24.90 -2.81
CA ALA A 100 3.80 25.41 -2.37
C ALA A 100 3.65 26.91 -2.73
N GLY A 101 2.48 27.49 -2.51
CA GLY A 101 2.21 28.91 -2.80
C GLY A 101 1.34 29.09 -4.05
N PHE A 102 0.39 28.17 -4.23
CA PHE A 102 -0.56 28.15 -5.35
C PHE A 102 -2.01 28.23 -4.84
N ALA A 103 -2.94 27.48 -5.38
CA ALA A 103 -4.37 27.58 -5.08
C ALA A 103 -4.71 27.48 -3.58
N GLU A 104 -3.89 26.85 -2.76
CA GLU A 104 -4.05 26.76 -1.31
C GLU A 104 -3.86 28.12 -0.59
N LEU A 105 -3.24 29.12 -1.24
CA LEU A 105 -3.11 30.48 -0.71
C LEU A 105 -4.24 31.45 -1.15
N GLY A 106 -5.24 30.93 -1.87
CA GLY A 106 -6.38 31.73 -2.32
C GLY A 106 -6.30 32.15 -3.80
N GLU A 107 -6.97 33.24 -4.15
CA GLU A 107 -7.24 33.61 -5.53
C GLU A 107 -5.98 33.92 -6.37
N GLU A 108 -5.02 34.63 -5.80
CA GLU A 108 -3.76 34.96 -6.49
C GLU A 108 -2.95 33.71 -6.79
N GLY A 109 -2.83 32.80 -5.79
CA GLY A 109 -2.18 31.52 -5.95
C GLY A 109 -2.90 30.62 -6.96
N ARG A 110 -4.23 30.67 -7.04
CA ARG A 110 -5.03 29.95 -8.03
C ARG A 110 -4.71 30.40 -9.47
N ARG A 111 -4.65 31.73 -9.70
CA ARG A 111 -4.28 32.26 -11.02
C ARG A 111 -2.89 31.81 -11.45
N LEU A 112 -1.94 31.78 -10.53
CA LEU A 112 -0.59 31.30 -10.79
C LEU A 112 -0.60 29.79 -11.10
N GLU A 113 -1.42 28.99 -10.42
CA GLU A 113 -1.61 27.58 -10.69
C GLU A 113 -2.20 27.36 -12.10
N GLU A 114 -3.23 28.13 -12.46
CA GLU A 114 -3.85 28.06 -13.79
C GLU A 114 -2.88 28.43 -14.91
N GLU A 115 -2.06 29.48 -14.73
CA GLU A 115 -0.99 29.85 -15.65
C GLU A 115 0.02 28.69 -15.82
N MET A 116 0.47 28.13 -14.72
CA MET A 116 1.41 27.00 -14.71
C MET A 116 0.83 25.80 -15.48
N VAL A 117 -0.44 25.45 -15.26
CA VAL A 117 -1.12 24.35 -15.95
C VAL A 117 -1.22 24.61 -17.44
N ALA A 118 -1.58 25.84 -17.85
CA ALA A 118 -1.68 26.20 -19.27
C ALA A 118 -0.33 26.03 -19.99
N ILE A 119 0.76 26.53 -19.39
CA ILE A 119 2.12 26.42 -19.95
C ILE A 119 2.55 24.95 -20.06
N ALA A 120 2.31 24.16 -19.00
CA ALA A 120 2.68 22.75 -19.01
C ALA A 120 1.94 21.97 -20.10
N ARG A 121 0.63 22.19 -20.26
CA ARG A 121 -0.20 21.55 -21.29
C ARG A 121 0.23 21.93 -22.70
N GLU A 122 0.47 23.22 -22.94
CA GLU A 122 0.97 23.71 -24.24
C GLU A 122 2.34 23.09 -24.58
N GLY A 123 3.22 22.96 -23.55
CA GLY A 123 4.55 22.35 -23.69
C GLY A 123 4.56 20.82 -23.70
N GLY A 124 3.43 20.15 -23.51
CA GLY A 124 3.34 18.69 -23.41
C GLY A 124 4.00 18.11 -22.18
N ILE A 125 4.08 18.89 -21.09
CA ILE A 125 4.62 18.48 -19.79
C ILE A 125 3.48 17.98 -18.90
N ARG A 126 3.61 16.76 -18.36
CA ARG A 126 2.74 16.27 -17.30
C ARG A 126 3.44 16.42 -15.95
N PHE A 127 2.71 16.80 -14.90
CA PHE A 127 3.34 17.02 -13.60
C PHE A 127 2.54 16.55 -12.40
N VAL A 128 3.29 16.14 -11.34
CA VAL A 128 2.79 15.79 -10.02
C VAL A 128 2.82 17.04 -9.13
N GLY A 129 1.78 17.31 -8.39
CA GLY A 129 1.68 18.46 -7.48
C GLY A 129 0.84 19.60 -8.06
N PRO A 130 1.15 20.87 -7.75
CA PRO A 130 2.17 21.39 -6.81
C PRO A 130 1.85 21.06 -5.35
N ASN A 131 2.67 21.58 -4.41
CA ASN A 131 2.46 21.43 -2.98
C ASN A 131 2.48 19.96 -2.53
N GLY A 132 3.40 19.16 -3.09
CA GLY A 132 3.58 17.75 -2.77
C GLY A 132 4.90 17.45 -2.06
N MET A 133 5.04 16.25 -1.52
CA MET A 133 6.26 15.76 -0.86
C MET A 133 7.19 14.98 -1.79
N GLY A 134 6.84 14.83 -3.06
CA GLY A 134 7.57 14.04 -4.04
C GLY A 134 7.01 12.65 -4.25
N ILE A 135 7.81 11.81 -4.89
CA ILE A 135 7.43 10.44 -5.27
C ILE A 135 8.49 9.43 -4.82
N TRP A 136 8.07 8.17 -4.72
CA TRP A 136 8.90 6.98 -4.69
C TRP A 136 8.48 6.04 -5.82
N SER A 137 9.44 5.45 -6.51
CA SER A 137 9.23 4.41 -7.52
C SER A 137 10.27 3.31 -7.37
N ALA A 138 9.83 2.08 -7.09
CA ALA A 138 10.73 0.94 -6.93
C ALA A 138 11.43 0.61 -8.27
N ALA A 139 10.68 0.52 -9.38
CA ALA A 139 11.22 0.26 -10.72
C ALA A 139 12.21 1.32 -11.21
N GLY A 140 11.98 2.59 -10.84
CA GLY A 140 12.88 3.70 -11.17
C GLY A 140 14.06 3.85 -10.23
N HIS A 141 14.09 3.10 -9.12
CA HIS A 141 15.00 3.31 -7.98
C HIS A 141 15.04 4.78 -7.53
N LEU A 142 13.94 5.52 -7.73
CA LEU A 142 13.86 6.96 -7.52
C LEU A 142 13.11 7.28 -6.23
N SER A 143 13.77 7.95 -5.30
CA SER A 143 13.13 8.53 -4.12
C SER A 143 13.32 10.04 -4.08
N LEU A 144 12.21 10.77 -4.12
CA LEU A 144 12.17 12.21 -3.85
C LEU A 144 11.61 12.51 -2.44
N CYS A 145 11.04 11.51 -1.75
CA CYS A 145 10.32 11.70 -0.48
C CYS A 145 10.94 10.97 0.72
N PHE A 146 11.72 9.90 0.51
CA PHE A 146 12.32 9.11 1.59
C PHE A 146 13.83 9.20 1.59
N HIS A 147 14.45 9.26 2.79
CA HIS A 147 15.90 9.19 2.95
C HIS A 147 16.46 7.77 2.79
N GLN A 148 15.65 6.78 3.16
CA GLN A 148 15.91 5.36 2.94
C GLN A 148 14.82 4.81 2.06
N ALA A 149 15.18 3.97 1.09
CA ALA A 149 14.22 3.35 0.20
C ALA A 149 13.21 2.50 0.99
N PRO A 150 11.90 2.64 0.79
CA PRO A 150 10.94 1.69 1.28
C PRO A 150 11.22 0.28 0.75
N LYS A 151 10.79 -0.76 1.47
CA LYS A 151 10.78 -2.12 0.93
C LYS A 151 9.96 -2.13 -0.37
N SER A 152 10.55 -2.68 -1.43
CA SER A 152 9.82 -2.89 -2.68
C SER A 152 8.73 -3.94 -2.50
N GLY A 153 7.58 -3.74 -3.15
CA GLY A 153 6.45 -4.66 -3.04
C GLY A 153 5.24 -4.24 -3.89
N PRO A 154 4.12 -4.94 -3.77
CA PRO A 154 3.05 -4.88 -4.76
C PRO A 154 2.03 -3.76 -4.56
N MET A 155 2.22 -2.84 -3.63
CA MET A 155 1.24 -1.82 -3.29
C MET A 155 1.65 -0.44 -3.81
N ALA A 156 0.79 0.24 -4.58
CA ALA A 156 0.99 1.65 -4.92
C ALA A 156 0.14 2.52 -3.99
N PHE A 157 0.76 3.51 -3.37
CA PHE A 157 0.10 4.44 -2.47
C PHE A 157 0.08 5.85 -3.05
N VAL A 158 -1.11 6.34 -3.39
CA VAL A 158 -1.38 7.69 -3.87
C VAL A 158 -2.00 8.49 -2.73
N SER A 159 -1.34 9.56 -2.32
CA SER A 159 -1.78 10.37 -1.17
C SER A 159 -1.93 11.84 -1.53
N GLN A 160 -3.11 12.40 -1.28
CA GLN A 160 -3.36 13.83 -1.44
C GLN A 160 -2.66 14.65 -0.34
N SER A 161 -2.59 14.12 0.89
CA SER A 161 -1.78 14.72 1.95
C SER A 161 -0.31 14.31 1.84
N GLY A 162 0.57 15.28 1.69
CA GLY A 162 2.01 15.04 1.57
C GLY A 162 2.63 14.52 2.87
N THR A 163 2.54 15.28 3.94
CA THR A 163 3.17 14.96 5.23
C THR A 163 2.58 13.72 5.88
N PHE A 164 1.25 13.63 5.92
CA PHE A 164 0.56 12.47 6.47
C PHE A 164 0.81 11.21 5.62
N GLY A 165 0.78 11.34 4.29
CA GLY A 165 1.08 10.23 3.38
C GLY A 165 2.49 9.66 3.58
N VAL A 166 3.51 10.53 3.70
CA VAL A 166 4.89 10.08 4.00
C VAL A 166 4.98 9.40 5.37
N ALA A 167 4.29 9.94 6.39
CA ALA A 167 4.25 9.33 7.71
C ALA A 167 3.61 7.94 7.67
N MET A 168 2.47 7.79 7.00
CA MET A 168 1.80 6.50 6.81
C MET A 168 2.68 5.50 6.06
N ALA A 169 3.33 5.92 4.96
CA ALA A 169 4.21 5.06 4.19
C ALA A 169 5.43 4.59 5.02
N ARG A 170 5.96 5.42 5.92
CA ARG A 170 7.02 5.02 6.87
C ARG A 170 6.53 3.94 7.83
N VAL A 171 5.36 4.14 8.44
CA VAL A 171 4.77 3.13 9.34
C VAL A 171 4.53 1.82 8.60
N ALA A 172 4.02 1.89 7.37
CA ALA A 172 3.83 0.73 6.52
C ALA A 172 5.15 -0.02 6.28
N THR A 173 6.22 0.71 5.94
CA THR A 173 7.56 0.13 5.73
C THR A 173 8.12 -0.51 7.01
N GLN A 174 7.93 0.13 8.18
CA GLN A 174 8.35 -0.43 9.47
C GLN A 174 7.60 -1.72 9.84
N LYS A 175 6.34 -1.85 9.41
CA LYS A 175 5.55 -3.08 9.52
C LYS A 175 5.89 -4.14 8.44
N GLY A 176 6.87 -3.88 7.57
CA GLY A 176 7.29 -4.81 6.53
C GLY A 176 6.50 -4.74 5.23
N TYR A 177 5.52 -3.85 5.12
CA TYR A 177 4.72 -3.68 3.91
C TYR A 177 5.56 -3.10 2.76
N GLY A 178 5.49 -3.73 1.59
CA GLY A 178 6.25 -3.32 0.42
C GLY A 178 5.47 -2.41 -0.51
N LEU A 179 6.15 -1.37 -1.01
CA LEU A 179 5.56 -0.40 -1.93
C LEU A 179 6.18 -0.51 -3.33
N SER A 180 5.35 -0.55 -4.36
CA SER A 180 5.77 -0.35 -5.76
C SER A 180 6.00 1.13 -6.05
N LYS A 181 5.07 1.97 -5.57
CA LYS A 181 5.12 3.43 -5.71
C LYS A 181 4.50 4.13 -4.51
N PHE A 182 5.03 5.30 -4.20
CA PHE A 182 4.37 6.31 -3.38
C PHE A 182 4.29 7.62 -4.17
N ILE A 183 3.12 8.26 -4.17
CA ILE A 183 2.87 9.46 -4.96
C ILE A 183 2.17 10.48 -4.07
N SER A 184 2.87 11.57 -3.74
CA SER A 184 2.27 12.70 -3.05
C SER A 184 1.71 13.68 -4.07
N ILE A 185 0.38 13.63 -4.27
CA ILE A 185 -0.26 14.33 -5.38
C ILE A 185 -0.56 15.81 -5.15
N GLY A 186 -0.45 16.29 -3.89
CA GLY A 186 -0.63 17.71 -3.56
C GLY A 186 -1.96 18.30 -4.05
N ASN A 187 -1.89 19.46 -4.71
CA ASN A 187 -3.07 20.19 -5.22
C ASN A 187 -3.75 19.50 -6.43
N GLN A 188 -3.12 18.50 -7.04
CA GLN A 188 -3.65 17.83 -8.24
C GLN A 188 -3.95 18.82 -9.39
N ALA A 189 -3.03 19.74 -9.69
CA ALA A 189 -3.30 20.80 -10.66
C ALA A 189 -3.36 20.27 -12.11
N ASP A 190 -2.47 19.33 -12.49
CA ASP A 190 -2.49 18.64 -13.79
C ASP A 190 -2.92 17.19 -13.65
N LEU A 191 -2.11 16.36 -12.98
CA LEU A 191 -2.42 14.95 -12.76
C LEU A 191 -3.33 14.79 -11.54
N GLU A 192 -4.50 14.18 -11.77
CA GLU A 192 -5.50 13.88 -10.76
C GLU A 192 -5.47 12.41 -10.33
N ALA A 193 -6.22 12.05 -9.29
CA ALA A 193 -6.34 10.66 -8.83
C ALA A 193 -6.70 9.68 -9.97
N ALA A 194 -7.50 10.09 -10.94
CA ALA A 194 -7.89 9.29 -12.09
C ALA A 194 -6.70 8.95 -13.01
N ASP A 195 -5.78 9.90 -13.24
CA ASP A 195 -4.59 9.67 -14.07
C ASP A 195 -3.67 8.62 -13.46
N TYR A 196 -3.50 8.66 -12.13
CA TYR A 196 -2.70 7.65 -11.42
C TYR A 196 -3.38 6.28 -11.44
N LEU A 197 -4.71 6.20 -11.33
CA LEU A 197 -5.43 4.94 -11.50
C LEU A 197 -5.19 4.33 -12.89
N GLU A 198 -5.27 5.13 -13.96
CA GLU A 198 -5.00 4.68 -15.33
C GLU A 198 -3.57 4.18 -15.49
N TYR A 199 -2.59 4.93 -15.02
CA TYR A 199 -1.19 4.51 -15.09
C TYR A 199 -0.91 3.23 -14.31
N LEU A 200 -1.43 3.15 -13.06
CA LEU A 200 -1.21 2.02 -12.16
C LEU A 200 -1.99 0.77 -12.58
N ALA A 201 -3.07 0.90 -13.34
CA ALA A 201 -3.79 -0.24 -13.91
C ALA A 201 -2.87 -1.14 -14.74
N ASP A 202 -1.99 -0.52 -15.53
CA ASP A 202 -1.07 -1.22 -16.41
C ASP A 202 0.33 -1.42 -15.81
N ASP A 203 0.57 -0.98 -14.57
CA ASP A 203 1.87 -1.14 -13.92
C ASP A 203 2.04 -2.56 -13.37
N GLU A 204 2.98 -3.33 -13.93
CA GLU A 204 3.18 -4.75 -13.58
C GLU A 204 3.64 -4.97 -12.14
N GLU A 205 4.31 -3.98 -11.54
CA GLU A 205 4.77 -4.07 -10.15
C GLU A 205 3.62 -3.83 -9.14
N THR A 206 2.55 -3.15 -9.57
CA THR A 206 1.42 -2.81 -8.70
C THR A 206 0.33 -3.87 -8.82
N ARG A 207 -0.04 -4.48 -7.70
CA ARG A 207 -1.18 -5.40 -7.59
C ARG A 207 -2.38 -4.75 -6.92
N VAL A 208 -2.15 -3.81 -5.99
CA VAL A 208 -3.18 -3.10 -5.23
C VAL A 208 -2.91 -1.61 -5.26
N ILE A 209 -3.96 -0.82 -5.46
CA ILE A 209 -3.88 0.65 -5.46
C ILE A 209 -4.52 1.18 -4.18
N ILE A 210 -3.75 1.92 -3.42
CA ILE A 210 -4.17 2.56 -2.16
C ILE A 210 -4.34 4.05 -2.41
N LEU A 211 -5.47 4.61 -1.98
CA LEU A 211 -5.78 6.02 -2.12
C LEU A 211 -6.06 6.67 -0.76
N TYR A 212 -5.37 7.75 -0.45
CA TYR A 212 -5.74 8.70 0.59
C TYR A 212 -6.25 9.97 -0.08
N LEU A 213 -7.55 10.24 0.00
CA LEU A 213 -8.21 11.33 -0.71
C LEU A 213 -8.90 12.30 0.23
N GLU A 214 -8.72 13.60 -0.01
CA GLU A 214 -9.43 14.70 0.63
C GLU A 214 -10.60 15.19 -0.24
N GLY A 215 -10.44 15.14 -1.57
CA GLY A 215 -11.44 15.51 -2.57
C GLY A 215 -11.11 14.97 -3.95
N LEU A 216 -12.09 14.99 -4.83
CA LEU A 216 -11.95 14.69 -6.27
C LEU A 216 -12.28 15.98 -7.04
N LYS A 217 -11.44 16.38 -8.00
CA LYS A 217 -11.72 17.50 -8.91
C LYS A 217 -12.78 17.09 -9.94
N ASP A 218 -12.54 15.98 -10.66
CA ASP A 218 -13.50 15.39 -11.61
C ASP A 218 -13.98 14.02 -11.09
N GLY A 219 -15.05 14.03 -10.31
CA GLY A 219 -15.66 12.82 -9.77
C GLY A 219 -16.25 11.89 -10.85
N ARG A 220 -16.70 12.43 -11.99
CA ARG A 220 -17.23 11.64 -13.11
C ARG A 220 -16.12 10.88 -13.82
N ARG A 221 -15.03 11.56 -14.14
CA ARG A 221 -13.84 10.93 -14.74
C ARG A 221 -13.27 9.86 -13.81
N PHE A 222 -13.15 10.17 -12.51
CA PHE A 222 -12.70 9.21 -11.51
C PHE A 222 -13.59 7.95 -11.49
N PHE A 223 -14.92 8.13 -11.53
CA PHE A 223 -15.86 7.01 -11.57
C PHE A 223 -15.64 6.10 -12.78
N GLU A 224 -15.55 6.67 -14.00
CA GLU A 224 -15.38 5.88 -15.22
C GLU A 224 -14.02 5.16 -15.26
N VAL A 225 -12.96 5.82 -14.80
CA VAL A 225 -11.63 5.21 -14.72
C VAL A 225 -11.61 4.10 -13.67
N ALA A 226 -12.09 4.37 -12.45
CA ALA A 226 -12.11 3.40 -11.36
C ALA A 226 -12.95 2.17 -11.72
N LYS A 227 -14.06 2.33 -12.47
CA LYS A 227 -14.91 1.25 -12.98
C LYS A 227 -14.16 0.28 -13.90
N ARG A 228 -13.18 0.77 -14.66
CA ARG A 228 -12.31 -0.08 -15.49
C ARG A 228 -11.24 -0.74 -14.63
N VAL A 229 -10.55 0.05 -13.83
CA VAL A 229 -9.37 -0.39 -13.06
C VAL A 229 -9.73 -1.45 -12.01
N ILE A 230 -10.87 -1.30 -11.31
CA ILE A 230 -11.30 -2.23 -10.25
C ILE A 230 -11.51 -3.67 -10.76
N ARG A 231 -11.76 -3.84 -12.06
CA ARG A 231 -11.88 -5.16 -12.70
C ARG A 231 -10.54 -5.91 -12.76
N GLU A 232 -9.44 -5.17 -12.79
CA GLU A 232 -8.09 -5.72 -12.92
C GLU A 232 -7.32 -5.69 -11.60
N LYS A 233 -7.44 -4.59 -10.85
CA LYS A 233 -6.72 -4.37 -9.58
C LYS A 233 -7.65 -3.83 -8.52
N PRO A 234 -7.56 -4.34 -7.26
CA PRO A 234 -8.32 -3.78 -6.16
C PRO A 234 -7.88 -2.35 -5.86
N ILE A 235 -8.87 -1.53 -5.51
CA ILE A 235 -8.66 -0.15 -5.05
C ILE A 235 -9.13 -0.09 -3.60
N VAL A 236 -8.23 0.33 -2.71
CA VAL A 236 -8.52 0.56 -1.29
C VAL A 236 -8.44 2.06 -1.03
N VAL A 237 -9.47 2.64 -0.43
CA VAL A 237 -9.54 4.09 -0.24
C VAL A 237 -9.86 4.47 1.20
N TYR A 238 -9.18 5.49 1.69
CA TYR A 238 -9.60 6.28 2.84
C TYR A 238 -9.98 7.69 2.39
N LYS A 239 -11.21 8.12 2.69
CA LYS A 239 -11.69 9.48 2.41
C LYS A 239 -11.56 10.31 3.67
N ALA A 240 -10.68 11.30 3.64
CA ALA A 240 -10.57 12.30 4.70
C ALA A 240 -11.68 13.36 4.62
N GLY A 241 -11.93 14.08 5.71
CA GLY A 241 -12.92 15.15 5.73
C GLY A 241 -14.38 14.67 5.75
N ARG A 242 -14.66 13.50 6.35
CA ARG A 242 -15.99 12.89 6.42
C ARG A 242 -16.93 13.57 7.40
N SER A 243 -16.43 13.99 8.56
CA SER A 243 -17.20 14.73 9.54
C SER A 243 -17.31 16.22 9.17
N LYS A 244 -18.30 16.94 9.73
CA LYS A 244 -18.41 18.40 9.55
C LYS A 244 -17.13 19.14 9.97
N ALA A 245 -16.47 18.70 11.04
CA ALA A 245 -15.20 19.28 11.50
C ALA A 245 -14.05 18.94 10.52
N GLY A 246 -13.96 17.69 10.09
CA GLY A 246 -12.97 17.25 9.08
C GLY A 246 -13.16 17.96 7.74
N ALA A 247 -14.39 18.14 7.27
CA ALA A 247 -14.68 18.86 6.02
C ALA A 247 -14.20 20.33 6.09
N ARG A 248 -14.42 21.03 7.22
CA ARG A 248 -13.87 22.38 7.40
C ARG A 248 -12.35 22.40 7.39
N ALA A 249 -11.71 21.42 8.05
CA ALA A 249 -10.26 21.32 8.05
C ALA A 249 -9.70 21.07 6.63
N THR A 250 -10.33 20.18 5.87
CA THR A 250 -9.94 19.90 4.47
C THR A 250 -10.10 21.13 3.58
N MET A 251 -11.20 21.87 3.69
CA MET A 251 -11.42 23.11 2.93
C MET A 251 -10.35 24.17 3.21
N SER A 252 -9.91 24.29 4.47
CA SER A 252 -8.86 25.23 4.86
C SER A 252 -7.47 24.79 4.38
N HIS A 253 -7.27 23.47 4.16
CA HIS A 253 -5.96 22.90 3.83
C HIS A 253 -5.70 22.85 2.32
N THR A 254 -6.69 22.50 1.50
CA THR A 254 -6.49 22.20 0.07
C THR A 254 -7.30 23.08 -0.88
N ALA A 255 -8.07 24.04 -0.37
CA ALA A 255 -9.04 24.84 -1.14
C ALA A 255 -10.03 23.98 -1.98
N SER A 256 -10.07 22.67 -1.76
CA SER A 256 -10.97 21.76 -2.47
C SER A 256 -12.33 21.71 -1.77
N ILE A 257 -13.42 21.75 -2.55
CA ILE A 257 -14.77 21.55 -2.04
C ILE A 257 -14.89 20.09 -1.59
N ALA A 258 -15.12 19.87 -0.29
CA ALA A 258 -15.40 18.53 0.22
C ALA A 258 -16.70 18.04 -0.43
N GLY A 259 -16.59 17.05 -1.31
CA GLY A 259 -17.76 16.41 -1.92
C GLY A 259 -18.63 15.71 -0.85
N SER A 260 -19.91 15.45 -1.19
CA SER A 260 -20.82 14.73 -0.29
C SER A 260 -20.27 13.34 0.05
N GLU A 261 -20.09 13.04 1.34
CA GLU A 261 -19.67 11.73 1.84
C GLU A 261 -20.62 10.63 1.33
N LYS A 262 -21.93 10.83 1.39
CA LYS A 262 -22.95 9.88 0.93
C LYS A 262 -22.79 9.53 -0.56
N VAL A 263 -22.44 10.51 -1.40
CA VAL A 263 -22.21 10.30 -2.83
C VAL A 263 -20.93 9.49 -3.04
N PHE A 264 -19.86 9.84 -2.32
CA PHE A 264 -18.59 9.11 -2.38
C PHE A 264 -18.75 7.66 -1.91
N ASP A 265 -19.43 7.43 -0.79
CA ASP A 265 -19.73 6.08 -0.27
C ASP A 265 -20.62 5.29 -1.24
N GLY A 266 -21.60 5.94 -1.85
CA GLY A 266 -22.46 5.33 -2.89
C GLY A 266 -21.64 4.88 -4.09
N MET A 267 -20.73 5.74 -4.56
CA MET A 267 -19.79 5.44 -5.64
C MET A 267 -18.90 4.23 -5.29
N CYS A 268 -18.27 4.24 -4.12
CA CYS A 268 -17.41 3.15 -3.68
C CYS A 268 -18.17 1.82 -3.63
N ARG A 269 -19.40 1.82 -3.07
CA ARG A 269 -20.25 0.62 -3.04
C ARG A 269 -20.62 0.13 -4.43
N GLN A 270 -21.02 1.03 -5.32
CA GLN A 270 -21.42 0.71 -6.69
C GLN A 270 -20.29 0.10 -7.49
N LEU A 271 -19.08 0.63 -7.35
CA LEU A 271 -17.88 0.16 -8.06
C LEU A 271 -17.21 -1.05 -7.38
N GLY A 272 -17.48 -1.27 -6.09
CA GLY A 272 -16.79 -2.29 -5.30
C GLY A 272 -15.40 -1.85 -4.82
N ILE A 273 -15.15 -0.55 -4.76
CA ILE A 273 -13.95 0.03 -4.11
C ILE A 273 -14.02 -0.27 -2.62
N ILE A 274 -12.93 -0.76 -2.06
CA ILE A 274 -12.84 -1.09 -0.64
C ILE A 274 -12.55 0.20 0.14
N GLN A 275 -13.55 0.69 0.85
CA GLN A 275 -13.41 1.87 1.70
C GLN A 275 -13.13 1.46 3.15
N VAL A 276 -12.07 2.02 3.73
CA VAL A 276 -11.72 1.84 5.15
C VAL A 276 -12.13 3.05 5.97
N GLN A 277 -12.42 2.81 7.26
CA GLN A 277 -12.84 3.86 8.20
C GLN A 277 -11.66 4.51 8.92
N GLU A 278 -10.57 3.79 9.08
CA GLU A 278 -9.33 4.23 9.70
C GLU A 278 -8.20 4.22 8.68
N ALA A 279 -7.39 5.28 8.66
CA ALA A 279 -6.40 5.48 7.62
C ALA A 279 -5.31 4.38 7.59
N PHE A 280 -4.92 3.86 8.75
CA PHE A 280 -3.89 2.82 8.82
C PHE A 280 -4.37 1.45 8.33
N HIS A 281 -5.68 1.17 8.36
CA HIS A 281 -6.27 -0.04 7.77
C HIS A 281 -6.10 -0.13 6.24
N LEU A 282 -5.70 0.98 5.57
CA LEU A 282 -5.38 0.97 4.13
C LEU A 282 -4.35 -0.09 3.77
N PHE A 283 -3.28 -0.18 4.55
CA PHE A 283 -2.15 -1.08 4.25
C PHE A 283 -2.47 -2.53 4.62
N GLU A 284 -3.15 -2.76 5.73
CA GLU A 284 -3.54 -4.10 6.18
C GLU A 284 -4.48 -4.76 5.17
N VAL A 285 -5.51 -4.03 4.75
CA VAL A 285 -6.43 -4.49 3.70
C VAL A 285 -5.72 -4.69 2.36
N ALA A 286 -4.84 -3.76 1.99
CA ALA A 286 -4.11 -3.86 0.73
C ALA A 286 -3.12 -5.03 0.71
N GLU A 287 -2.47 -5.34 1.83
CA GLU A 287 -1.59 -6.48 1.96
C GLU A 287 -2.34 -7.79 1.73
N ALA A 288 -3.47 -8.01 2.42
CA ALA A 288 -4.28 -9.19 2.22
C ALA A 288 -4.71 -9.35 0.74
N LEU A 289 -5.17 -8.26 0.11
CA LEU A 289 -5.57 -8.25 -1.30
C LEU A 289 -4.41 -8.50 -2.28
N ALA A 290 -3.18 -8.16 -1.88
CA ALA A 290 -2.00 -8.36 -2.71
C ALA A 290 -1.45 -9.79 -2.65
N GLN A 291 -1.65 -10.49 -1.52
CA GLN A 291 -0.97 -11.75 -1.21
C GLN A 291 -1.89 -12.96 -1.25
N LEU A 292 -3.15 -12.81 -0.82
CA LEU A 292 -4.04 -13.94 -0.61
C LEU A 292 -4.96 -14.23 -1.81
N PRO A 293 -5.35 -15.51 -1.99
CA PRO A 293 -6.40 -15.86 -2.93
C PRO A 293 -7.75 -15.25 -2.49
N LEU A 294 -8.60 -14.96 -3.48
CA LEU A 294 -9.93 -14.41 -3.24
C LEU A 294 -10.90 -15.54 -2.90
N PRO A 295 -11.63 -15.46 -1.77
CA PRO A 295 -12.58 -16.48 -1.37
C PRO A 295 -13.82 -16.52 -2.29
N SER A 296 -14.45 -17.69 -2.39
CA SER A 296 -15.68 -17.86 -3.16
C SER A 296 -16.93 -17.35 -2.44
N GLY A 297 -16.91 -17.31 -1.12
CA GLY A 297 -17.99 -16.84 -0.25
C GLY A 297 -17.44 -16.10 0.98
N ASN A 298 -18.34 -15.83 1.94
CA ASN A 298 -18.06 -15.11 3.19
C ASN A 298 -18.01 -16.02 4.43
N ARG A 299 -17.95 -17.34 4.25
CA ARG A 299 -18.01 -18.32 5.32
C ARG A 299 -16.62 -18.60 5.86
N VAL A 300 -16.38 -18.28 7.13
CA VAL A 300 -15.07 -18.29 7.75
C VAL A 300 -15.05 -19.24 8.94
N ALA A 301 -13.93 -19.97 9.12
CA ALA A 301 -13.64 -20.67 10.35
C ALA A 301 -12.61 -19.87 11.16
N ILE A 302 -12.79 -19.84 12.49
CA ILE A 302 -11.87 -19.21 13.44
C ILE A 302 -11.22 -20.29 14.29
N LEU A 303 -9.89 -20.23 14.39
CA LEU A 303 -9.09 -21.02 15.31
C LEU A 303 -8.46 -20.09 16.35
N GLY A 304 -8.67 -20.35 17.62
CA GLY A 304 -8.14 -19.50 18.66
C GLY A 304 -8.25 -20.13 20.06
N SER A 305 -8.09 -19.33 21.09
CA SER A 305 -8.25 -19.78 22.48
C SER A 305 -9.18 -18.82 23.24
N GLY A 306 -10.21 -19.39 23.87
CA GLY A 306 -11.10 -18.67 24.77
C GLY A 306 -11.72 -17.40 24.17
N GLY A 307 -11.57 -16.26 24.85
CA GLY A 307 -12.16 -14.98 24.45
C GLY A 307 -11.79 -14.48 23.05
N GLN A 308 -10.69 -14.94 22.47
CA GLN A 308 -10.28 -14.59 21.12
C GLN A 308 -11.32 -15.01 20.06
N GLY A 309 -11.83 -16.26 20.22
CA GLY A 309 -12.90 -16.77 19.36
C GLY A 309 -14.18 -15.93 19.46
N VAL A 310 -14.52 -15.46 20.66
CA VAL A 310 -15.69 -14.63 20.90
C VAL A 310 -15.54 -13.27 20.19
N VAL A 311 -14.45 -12.54 20.46
CA VAL A 311 -14.18 -11.24 19.83
C VAL A 311 -14.07 -11.39 18.31
N GLY A 312 -13.41 -12.45 17.83
CA GLY A 312 -13.31 -12.73 16.39
C GLY A 312 -14.67 -13.00 15.75
N SER A 313 -15.59 -13.68 16.46
CA SER A 313 -16.95 -13.92 15.96
C SER A 313 -17.75 -12.62 15.83
N ASP A 314 -17.69 -11.75 16.85
CA ASP A 314 -18.32 -10.45 16.82
C ASP A 314 -17.77 -9.59 15.67
N ALA A 315 -16.44 -9.56 15.52
CA ALA A 315 -15.78 -8.84 14.43
C ALA A 315 -16.18 -9.38 13.05
N CYS A 316 -16.18 -10.70 12.85
CA CYS A 316 -16.63 -11.30 11.60
C CYS A 316 -18.08 -10.93 11.27
N SER A 317 -18.99 -11.01 12.25
CA SER A 317 -20.38 -10.61 12.08
C SER A 317 -20.52 -9.13 11.70
N ALA A 318 -19.79 -8.25 12.38
CA ALA A 318 -19.79 -6.80 12.09
C ALA A 318 -19.33 -6.47 10.66
N PHE A 319 -18.42 -7.26 10.10
CA PHE A 319 -17.92 -7.09 8.72
C PHE A 319 -18.65 -7.95 7.68
N GLY A 320 -19.79 -8.60 8.04
CA GLY A 320 -20.62 -9.36 7.12
C GLY A 320 -20.05 -10.72 6.73
N LEU A 321 -19.21 -11.31 7.57
CA LEU A 321 -18.71 -12.67 7.44
C LEU A 321 -19.61 -13.62 8.24
N GLU A 322 -19.72 -14.86 7.80
CA GLU A 322 -20.53 -15.92 8.42
C GLU A 322 -19.62 -16.98 9.03
N LEU A 323 -20.01 -17.50 10.19
CA LEU A 323 -19.33 -18.59 10.87
C LEU A 323 -20.24 -19.83 10.86
N PRO A 324 -20.16 -20.69 9.82
CA PRO A 324 -20.99 -21.88 9.78
C PRO A 324 -20.64 -22.87 10.88
N GLU A 325 -21.63 -23.59 11.38
CA GLU A 325 -21.39 -24.72 12.29
C GLU A 325 -20.64 -25.85 11.55
N LEU A 326 -19.76 -26.54 12.27
CA LEU A 326 -19.09 -27.72 11.73
C LEU A 326 -20.08 -28.89 11.71
N ASP A 327 -20.07 -29.65 10.62
CA ASP A 327 -20.79 -30.91 10.58
C ASP A 327 -20.25 -31.90 11.62
N SER A 328 -21.03 -32.91 11.96
CA SER A 328 -20.73 -33.83 13.08
C SER A 328 -19.45 -34.62 12.85
N ASP A 329 -19.13 -34.99 11.61
CA ASP A 329 -17.91 -35.76 11.28
C ASP A 329 -16.68 -34.87 11.34
N THR A 330 -16.73 -33.69 10.75
CA THR A 330 -15.67 -32.67 10.89
C THR A 330 -15.42 -32.33 12.34
N ALA A 331 -16.47 -32.05 13.11
CA ALA A 331 -16.36 -31.76 14.55
C ALA A 331 -15.70 -32.91 15.33
N ARG A 332 -16.03 -34.18 15.02
CA ARG A 332 -15.40 -35.36 15.62
C ARG A 332 -13.93 -35.48 15.25
N ILE A 333 -13.59 -35.31 13.97
CA ILE A 333 -12.20 -35.41 13.48
C ILE A 333 -11.33 -34.31 14.11
N ILE A 334 -11.80 -33.06 14.13
CA ILE A 334 -11.04 -31.97 14.71
C ILE A 334 -10.93 -32.12 16.22
N SER A 335 -12.01 -32.56 16.93
CA SER A 335 -11.95 -32.81 18.37
C SER A 335 -10.89 -33.83 18.76
N ALA A 336 -10.66 -34.85 17.92
CA ALA A 336 -9.58 -35.84 18.18
C ALA A 336 -8.17 -35.24 18.06
N LEU A 337 -8.00 -34.09 17.41
CA LEU A 337 -6.75 -33.35 17.32
C LEU A 337 -6.59 -32.30 18.43
N LEU A 338 -7.65 -32.02 19.21
CA LEU A 338 -7.62 -31.09 20.31
C LEU A 338 -7.14 -31.78 21.60
N PRO A 339 -6.63 -30.99 22.58
CA PRO A 339 -6.31 -31.52 23.91
C PRO A 339 -7.54 -32.12 24.58
N ALA A 340 -7.35 -33.12 25.47
CA ALA A 340 -8.43 -33.81 26.13
C ALA A 340 -9.33 -32.88 27.01
N HIS A 341 -8.80 -31.76 27.49
CA HIS A 341 -9.52 -30.76 28.26
C HIS A 341 -10.22 -29.68 27.41
N ALA A 342 -9.96 -29.67 26.09
CA ALA A 342 -10.61 -28.72 25.20
C ALA A 342 -12.08 -29.07 24.97
N PRO A 343 -12.96 -28.08 24.74
CA PRO A 343 -14.34 -28.34 24.37
C PRO A 343 -14.42 -29.08 23.03
N ARG A 344 -15.53 -29.77 22.80
CA ARG A 344 -15.79 -30.34 21.47
C ARG A 344 -15.68 -29.27 20.40
N ALA A 345 -15.02 -29.59 19.29
CA ALA A 345 -14.82 -28.64 18.20
C ALA A 345 -16.15 -28.09 17.69
N LYS A 346 -16.22 -26.77 17.63
CA LYS A 346 -17.27 -25.95 17.02
C LYS A 346 -16.57 -24.84 16.24
N ASN A 347 -17.28 -24.04 15.51
CA ASN A 347 -16.76 -22.79 14.95
C ASN A 347 -17.28 -21.62 15.81
N PRO A 348 -16.40 -20.88 16.52
CA PRO A 348 -14.94 -20.96 16.60
C PRO A 348 -14.40 -22.26 17.26
N ILE A 349 -13.21 -22.71 16.80
CA ILE A 349 -12.49 -23.84 17.39
C ILE A 349 -11.64 -23.30 18.52
N ASP A 350 -11.89 -23.80 19.76
CA ASP A 350 -11.17 -23.36 20.97
C ASP A 350 -10.10 -24.38 21.38
N PHE A 351 -8.85 -23.93 21.42
CA PHE A 351 -7.71 -24.75 21.86
C PHE A 351 -7.57 -24.81 23.38
N ALA A 352 -8.45 -24.16 24.16
CA ALA A 352 -8.44 -24.14 25.63
C ALA A 352 -7.07 -23.73 26.22
N GLY A 353 -6.39 -22.77 25.64
CA GLY A 353 -5.08 -22.27 26.06
C GLY A 353 -3.91 -23.22 25.80
N SER A 354 -4.11 -24.34 25.13
CA SER A 354 -3.02 -25.25 24.81
C SER A 354 -2.11 -24.66 23.72
N ARG A 355 -0.81 -24.88 23.90
CA ARG A 355 0.20 -24.52 22.89
C ARG A 355 0.31 -25.64 21.87
N ARG A 356 0.34 -25.26 20.59
CA ARG A 356 0.38 -26.18 19.46
C ARG A 356 1.58 -25.89 18.59
N THR A 357 2.10 -26.95 17.98
CA THR A 357 3.13 -26.77 16.96
C THR A 357 2.50 -26.25 15.66
N ALA A 358 3.29 -25.55 14.84
CA ALA A 358 2.86 -25.10 13.52
C ALA A 358 2.30 -26.23 12.65
N LEU A 359 2.86 -27.44 12.77
CA LEU A 359 2.40 -28.62 12.05
C LEU A 359 1.00 -29.06 12.47
N GLN A 360 0.71 -29.09 13.78
CA GLN A 360 -0.62 -29.44 14.30
C GLN A 360 -1.68 -28.44 13.89
N GLU A 361 -1.35 -27.15 13.90
CA GLU A 361 -2.29 -26.10 13.42
C GLU A 361 -2.50 -26.21 11.91
N ALA A 362 -1.44 -26.41 11.13
CA ALA A 362 -1.54 -26.60 9.67
C ALA A 362 -2.45 -27.80 9.33
N GLU A 363 -2.40 -28.91 10.10
CA GLU A 363 -3.27 -30.06 9.90
C GLU A 363 -4.77 -29.71 10.08
N ILE A 364 -5.10 -28.95 11.11
CA ILE A 364 -6.48 -28.53 11.37
C ILE A 364 -6.95 -27.58 10.26
N ILE A 365 -6.12 -26.58 9.92
CA ILE A 365 -6.43 -25.60 8.86
C ILE A 365 -6.63 -26.33 7.53
N GLU A 366 -5.77 -27.28 7.19
CA GLU A 366 -5.91 -28.06 5.97
C GLU A 366 -7.25 -28.80 5.90
N LYS A 367 -7.70 -29.39 7.00
CA LYS A 367 -9.03 -30.04 7.08
C LYS A 367 -10.16 -29.03 6.83
N LEU A 368 -10.10 -27.84 7.42
CA LEU A 368 -11.08 -26.78 7.22
C LEU A 368 -11.11 -26.27 5.78
N LEU A 369 -9.94 -26.05 5.17
CA LEU A 369 -9.84 -25.57 3.79
C LEU A 369 -10.37 -26.58 2.76
N ARG A 370 -10.43 -27.87 3.09
CA ARG A 370 -11.06 -28.91 2.23
C ARG A 370 -12.58 -28.85 2.21
N LEU A 371 -13.21 -28.23 3.22
CA LEU A 371 -14.67 -28.15 3.32
C LEU A 371 -15.22 -27.17 2.27
N ASP A 372 -16.25 -27.54 1.57
CA ASP A 372 -16.89 -26.72 0.55
C ASP A 372 -17.74 -25.58 1.13
N TYR A 373 -18.09 -25.68 2.42
CA TYR A 373 -18.83 -24.66 3.17
C TYR A 373 -17.94 -23.73 4.01
N ILE A 374 -16.59 -23.80 3.88
CA ILE A 374 -15.63 -22.85 4.45
C ILE A 374 -14.88 -22.17 3.30
N ASP A 375 -14.90 -20.85 3.28
CA ASP A 375 -14.28 -20.03 2.23
C ASP A 375 -12.95 -19.38 2.67
N GLY A 376 -12.67 -19.32 3.97
CA GLY A 376 -11.44 -18.79 4.53
C GLY A 376 -11.26 -19.14 6.00
N VAL A 377 -10.05 -18.91 6.53
CA VAL A 377 -9.69 -19.24 7.92
C VAL A 377 -9.01 -18.04 8.57
N ILE A 378 -9.40 -17.74 9.80
CA ILE A 378 -8.66 -16.84 10.71
C ILE A 378 -8.09 -17.70 11.83
N SER A 379 -6.77 -17.64 12.04
CA SER A 379 -6.08 -18.45 13.03
C SER A 379 -5.05 -17.61 13.79
N ASN A 380 -4.50 -18.13 14.87
CA ASN A 380 -3.38 -17.48 15.54
C ASN A 380 -2.06 -17.77 14.79
N VAL A 381 -1.06 -16.93 15.04
CA VAL A 381 0.32 -17.27 14.69
C VAL A 381 0.73 -18.51 15.48
N PRO A 382 1.31 -19.55 14.86
CA PRO A 382 1.81 -20.71 15.57
C PRO A 382 2.83 -20.33 16.64
N VAL A 383 2.91 -21.14 17.69
CA VAL A 383 3.83 -20.87 18.81
C VAL A 383 5.29 -20.90 18.32
N SER A 384 5.98 -19.76 18.50
CA SER A 384 7.39 -19.64 18.16
C SER A 384 8.29 -20.39 19.17
N PRO A 385 9.35 -21.07 18.72
CA PRO A 385 10.40 -21.60 19.61
C PRO A 385 11.02 -20.54 20.52
N GLN A 386 11.07 -19.29 20.07
CA GLN A 386 11.59 -18.14 20.83
C GLN A 386 10.77 -17.79 22.10
N ILE A 387 9.54 -18.30 22.24
CA ILE A 387 8.77 -18.20 23.50
C ILE A 387 9.47 -18.97 24.64
N TRP A 388 10.17 -20.05 24.30
CA TRP A 388 10.85 -20.91 25.27
C TRP A 388 12.28 -20.47 25.52
N ASP A 389 12.93 -19.94 24.49
CA ASP A 389 14.28 -19.42 24.52
C ASP A 389 14.34 -18.07 23.79
N PRO A 390 14.14 -16.94 24.50
CA PRO A 390 14.20 -15.60 23.89
C PRO A 390 15.58 -15.23 23.35
N SER A 391 16.63 -15.95 23.74
CA SER A 391 17.99 -15.74 23.22
C SER A 391 18.23 -16.43 21.87
N LEU A 392 17.27 -17.26 21.42
CA LEU A 392 17.39 -18.01 20.20
C LEU A 392 17.37 -17.08 18.98
N VAL A 393 18.54 -16.90 18.37
CA VAL A 393 18.66 -16.25 17.07
C VAL A 393 18.63 -17.35 16.01
N VAL A 394 17.59 -17.33 15.18
CA VAL A 394 17.38 -18.35 14.15
C VAL A 394 17.61 -17.72 12.79
N ASP A 395 18.64 -18.21 12.09
CA ASP A 395 18.78 -17.99 10.66
C ASP A 395 17.98 -19.08 9.92
N ILE A 396 16.80 -18.73 9.43
CA ILE A 396 15.90 -19.68 8.74
C ILE A 396 16.46 -20.20 7.40
N ASN A 397 17.49 -19.56 6.89
CA ASN A 397 18.22 -19.96 5.68
C ASN A 397 19.59 -20.60 5.99
N GLY A 398 19.96 -20.70 7.27
CA GLY A 398 21.20 -21.28 7.73
C GLY A 398 21.22 -22.80 7.65
N ASP A 399 22.42 -23.38 7.50
CA ASP A 399 22.63 -24.81 7.21
C ASP A 399 22.39 -25.76 8.40
N THR A 400 22.20 -25.26 9.63
CA THR A 400 22.12 -26.15 10.82
C THR A 400 21.18 -25.60 11.89
N LEU A 401 19.91 -26.00 11.80
CA LEU A 401 18.92 -25.77 12.85
C LEU A 401 18.87 -26.98 13.80
N SER A 402 18.62 -26.77 15.10
CA SER A 402 18.31 -27.87 15.99
C SER A 402 16.99 -28.55 15.59
N GLU A 403 16.87 -29.86 15.82
CA GLU A 403 15.70 -30.65 15.38
C GLU A 403 14.34 -30.05 15.79
N PRO A 404 14.14 -29.53 17.02
CA PRO A 404 12.88 -28.90 17.39
C PRO A 404 12.59 -27.61 16.60
N VAL A 405 13.62 -26.81 16.30
CA VAL A 405 13.50 -25.57 15.52
C VAL A 405 13.21 -25.91 14.07
N GLN A 406 13.89 -26.88 13.49
CA GLN A 406 13.65 -27.35 12.13
C GLN A 406 12.20 -27.83 11.96
N THR A 407 11.69 -28.63 12.90
CA THR A 407 10.30 -29.08 12.90
C THR A 407 9.30 -27.91 12.93
N ALA A 408 9.59 -26.89 13.74
CA ALA A 408 8.75 -25.69 13.80
C ALA A 408 8.77 -24.89 12.49
N VAL A 409 9.96 -24.72 11.89
CA VAL A 409 10.16 -24.07 10.60
C VAL A 409 9.40 -24.79 9.49
N ASP A 410 9.53 -26.11 9.40
CA ASP A 410 8.87 -26.94 8.37
C ASP A 410 7.36 -26.90 8.54
N GLY A 411 6.86 -26.95 9.78
CA GLY A 411 5.45 -26.76 10.07
C GLY A 411 4.92 -25.38 9.66
N ALA A 412 5.68 -24.31 9.92
CA ALA A 412 5.31 -22.95 9.51
C ALA A 412 5.33 -22.78 7.98
N ARG A 413 6.31 -23.37 7.29
CA ARG A 413 6.35 -23.39 5.80
C ARG A 413 5.16 -24.14 5.21
N LEU A 414 4.81 -25.30 5.79
CA LEU A 414 3.59 -26.02 5.40
C LEU A 414 2.35 -25.14 5.58
N TYR A 415 2.19 -24.56 6.77
CA TYR A 415 1.09 -23.65 7.07
C TYR A 415 0.99 -22.52 6.04
N ALA A 416 2.11 -21.82 5.77
CA ALA A 416 2.18 -20.71 4.83
C ALA A 416 1.82 -21.11 3.39
N SER A 417 2.00 -22.37 3.01
CA SER A 417 1.66 -22.90 1.68
C SER A 417 0.16 -23.15 1.47
N LEU A 418 -0.62 -23.31 2.55
CA LEU A 418 -2.02 -23.76 2.49
C LEU A 418 -2.95 -22.81 1.71
N PRO A 419 -2.86 -21.46 1.85
CA PRO A 419 -3.74 -20.57 1.08
C PRO A 419 -3.64 -20.79 -0.42
N GLN A 420 -2.44 -20.89 -0.94
CA GLN A 420 -2.21 -21.09 -2.38
C GLN A 420 -2.60 -22.50 -2.83
N LYS A 421 -2.33 -23.52 -2.01
CA LYS A 421 -2.67 -24.92 -2.27
C LYS A 421 -4.18 -25.12 -2.43
N TYR A 422 -4.98 -24.47 -1.58
CA TYR A 422 -6.44 -24.64 -1.56
C TYR A 422 -7.21 -23.50 -2.26
N GLY A 423 -6.54 -22.43 -2.66
CA GLY A 423 -7.18 -21.26 -3.27
C GLY A 423 -8.12 -20.53 -2.30
N LYS A 424 -7.91 -20.66 -0.99
CA LYS A 424 -8.71 -20.05 0.08
C LYS A 424 -7.81 -19.26 1.03
N PRO A 425 -8.18 -18.04 1.45
CA PRO A 425 -7.37 -17.21 2.31
C PRO A 425 -7.23 -17.75 3.73
N VAL A 426 -6.02 -17.60 4.29
CA VAL A 426 -5.75 -17.77 5.72
C VAL A 426 -5.10 -16.48 6.23
N ILE A 427 -5.62 -15.94 7.32
CA ILE A 427 -5.13 -14.72 7.98
C ILE A 427 -4.76 -15.07 9.41
N CYS A 428 -3.61 -14.60 9.87
CA CYS A 428 -3.14 -14.86 11.23
C CYS A 428 -3.34 -13.68 12.16
N LEU A 429 -3.73 -14.00 13.38
CA LEU A 429 -3.82 -13.09 14.51
C LEU A 429 -2.64 -13.32 15.43
N ARG A 430 -1.94 -12.25 15.80
CA ARG A 430 -0.85 -12.28 16.75
C ARG A 430 -1.28 -11.72 18.10
N PHE A 431 -0.95 -12.42 19.16
CA PHE A 431 -1.08 -11.92 20.52
C PHE A 431 0.28 -11.70 21.15
N GLY A 432 0.58 -10.44 21.43
CA GLY A 432 1.87 -10.04 21.95
C GLY A 432 2.94 -10.04 20.86
N ARG A 433 3.96 -9.21 21.04
CA ARG A 433 5.05 -9.07 20.07
C ARG A 433 6.26 -9.85 20.59
N ILE A 434 6.78 -10.75 19.76
CA ILE A 434 8.10 -11.34 19.93
C ILE A 434 9.00 -10.62 18.93
N GLU A 435 10.09 -10.07 19.40
CA GLU A 435 11.05 -9.41 18.53
C GLU A 435 11.72 -10.47 17.63
N ASN A 436 11.74 -10.20 16.32
CA ASN A 436 12.27 -11.14 15.32
C ASN A 436 11.62 -12.53 15.36
N ASP A 437 10.29 -12.60 15.52
CA ASP A 437 9.54 -13.85 15.53
C ASP A 437 9.69 -14.62 14.21
N ILE A 438 10.34 -15.78 14.30
CA ILE A 438 10.61 -16.65 13.14
C ILE A 438 9.30 -17.15 12.48
N MET A 439 8.24 -17.38 13.26
CA MET A 439 6.96 -17.82 12.72
C MET A 439 6.33 -16.71 11.87
N GLU A 440 6.32 -15.47 12.36
CA GLU A 440 5.85 -14.33 11.58
C GLU A 440 6.66 -14.12 10.29
N GLN A 441 7.97 -14.23 10.39
CA GLN A 441 8.83 -14.09 9.23
C GLN A 441 8.48 -15.13 8.15
N ILE A 442 8.38 -16.41 8.50
CA ILE A 442 8.05 -17.49 7.56
C ILE A 442 6.64 -17.30 6.98
N LEU A 443 5.65 -16.94 7.82
CA LEU A 443 4.30 -16.68 7.35
C LEU A 443 4.27 -15.51 6.36
N GLY A 444 4.96 -14.41 6.69
CA GLY A 444 5.04 -13.23 5.82
C GLY A 444 5.75 -13.51 4.48
N GLU A 445 6.84 -14.29 4.48
CA GLU A 445 7.53 -14.74 3.28
C GLU A 445 6.64 -15.67 2.43
N GLY A 446 5.80 -16.48 3.08
CA GLY A 446 4.81 -17.33 2.41
C GLY A 446 3.53 -16.60 2.00
N GLY A 447 3.42 -15.30 2.24
CA GLY A 447 2.27 -14.48 1.86
C GLY A 447 1.05 -14.65 2.76
N VAL A 448 1.22 -15.08 4.01
CA VAL A 448 0.16 -15.12 5.03
C VAL A 448 0.26 -13.89 5.91
N PRO A 449 -0.70 -12.95 5.83
CA PRO A 449 -0.69 -11.74 6.64
C PRO A 449 -0.89 -12.03 8.14
N VAL A 450 -0.23 -11.23 8.96
CA VAL A 450 -0.33 -11.30 10.43
C VAL A 450 -0.79 -9.95 10.97
N TYR A 451 -1.89 -9.93 11.70
CA TYR A 451 -2.48 -8.71 12.27
C TYR A 451 -2.56 -8.75 13.78
N ASP A 452 -2.67 -7.57 14.40
CA ASP A 452 -2.60 -7.40 15.84
C ASP A 452 -3.95 -7.60 16.55
N THR A 453 -5.08 -7.50 15.80
CA THR A 453 -6.44 -7.60 16.37
C THR A 453 -7.38 -8.47 15.54
N PRO A 454 -8.38 -9.10 16.18
CA PRO A 454 -9.41 -9.87 15.47
C PRO A 454 -10.19 -9.01 14.47
N GLU A 455 -10.40 -7.72 14.77
CA GLU A 455 -11.11 -6.78 13.91
C GLU A 455 -10.32 -6.52 12.61
N GLN A 456 -9.00 -6.40 12.68
CA GLN A 456 -8.14 -6.27 11.49
C GLN A 456 -8.21 -7.53 10.62
N CYS A 457 -8.17 -8.72 11.24
CA CYS A 457 -8.31 -9.99 10.52
C CYS A 457 -9.67 -10.08 9.81
N ALA A 458 -10.76 -9.76 10.50
CA ALA A 458 -12.10 -9.79 9.94
C ALA A 458 -12.30 -8.74 8.83
N LEU A 459 -11.78 -7.53 9.01
CA LEU A 459 -11.81 -6.47 8.01
C LEU A 459 -11.08 -6.90 6.71
N ALA A 460 -9.88 -7.46 6.84
CA ALA A 460 -9.08 -7.92 5.72
C ALA A 460 -9.78 -9.10 4.99
N MET A 461 -10.32 -10.07 5.74
CA MET A 461 -11.08 -11.19 5.19
C MET A 461 -12.35 -10.72 4.43
N SER A 462 -13.08 -9.76 5.02
CA SER A 462 -14.25 -9.14 4.38
C SER A 462 -13.87 -8.40 3.09
N ALA A 463 -12.74 -7.71 3.07
CA ALA A 463 -12.24 -7.01 1.89
C ALA A 463 -11.93 -8.00 0.75
N LEU A 464 -11.29 -9.13 1.05
CA LEU A 464 -11.03 -10.21 0.08
C LEU A 464 -12.35 -10.76 -0.51
N PHE A 465 -13.35 -11.04 0.32
CA PHE A 465 -14.66 -11.50 -0.13
C PHE A 465 -15.36 -10.47 -1.01
N ARG A 466 -15.39 -9.19 -0.57
CA ARG A 466 -16.02 -8.10 -1.32
C ARG A 466 -15.37 -7.94 -2.70
N TYR A 467 -14.05 -7.92 -2.77
CA TYR A 467 -13.34 -7.83 -4.04
C TYR A 467 -13.52 -9.10 -4.89
N GLY A 468 -13.53 -10.28 -4.29
CA GLY A 468 -13.86 -11.54 -4.96
C GLY A 468 -15.23 -11.50 -5.63
N THR A 469 -16.21 -10.87 -4.98
CA THR A 469 -17.56 -10.67 -5.54
C THR A 469 -17.55 -9.73 -6.75
N VAL A 470 -16.75 -8.65 -6.70
CA VAL A 470 -16.56 -7.75 -7.86
C VAL A 470 -15.97 -8.52 -9.04
N ARG A 471 -14.92 -9.30 -8.83
CA ARG A 471 -14.27 -10.09 -9.88
C ARG A 471 -15.21 -11.10 -10.53
N ARG A 472 -16.03 -11.81 -9.74
CA ARG A 472 -17.02 -12.76 -10.27
C ARG A 472 -18.09 -12.07 -11.10
N LYS A 473 -18.63 -10.94 -10.65
CA LYS A 473 -19.65 -10.16 -11.38
C LYS A 473 -19.13 -9.60 -12.72
N THR A 474 -17.85 -9.30 -12.80
CA THR A 474 -17.24 -8.70 -13.99
C THR A 474 -16.69 -9.71 -15.00
N GLY A 475 -16.76 -11.02 -14.69
CA GLY A 475 -16.25 -12.10 -15.56
C GLY A 475 -14.74 -12.10 -15.76
N SER A 476 -14.01 -11.35 -14.95
CA SER A 476 -12.55 -11.23 -15.04
C SER A 476 -11.91 -12.55 -14.57
N LYS A 477 -11.13 -13.20 -15.44
CA LYS A 477 -10.42 -14.46 -15.12
C LYS A 477 -9.41 -14.19 -13.97
N ASN A 478 -9.36 -15.12 -13.01
CA ASN A 478 -8.34 -15.08 -11.96
C ASN A 478 -6.95 -15.05 -12.61
N ARG A 479 -6.27 -13.93 -12.54
CA ARG A 479 -4.84 -13.87 -12.82
C ARG A 479 -4.17 -14.75 -11.76
N LYS A 480 -3.50 -15.84 -12.18
CA LYS A 480 -2.62 -16.58 -11.27
C LYS A 480 -1.64 -15.57 -10.68
N LEU A 481 -1.59 -15.48 -9.36
CA LEU A 481 -0.56 -14.70 -8.68
C LEU A 481 0.79 -15.24 -9.17
N PRO A 482 1.70 -14.44 -9.73
CA PRO A 482 3.04 -14.91 -10.02
C PRO A 482 3.66 -15.40 -8.70
N LYS A 483 4.39 -16.49 -8.76
CA LYS A 483 5.19 -16.98 -7.62
C LYS A 483 6.14 -15.85 -7.20
N VAL A 484 6.12 -15.53 -5.91
CA VAL A 484 7.11 -14.66 -5.27
C VAL A 484 8.47 -15.31 -5.34
#